data_92996c546bfbd4b5eefa3a5ebadf668c
#
_entry.id   92996c546bfbd4b5eefa3a5ebadf668c
#
_cell.length_a   1.000
_cell.length_b   1.000
_cell.length_c   1.000
_cell.angle_alpha   90.00
_cell.angle_beta   90.00
_cell.angle_gamma   90.00
#
_symmetry.space_group_name_H-M   'P 1'
#
loop_
_entity.id
_entity.type
_entity.pdbx_description
1 polymer ?
#
loop_
_entity_poly.entity_id
_entity_poly.type
_entity_poly.pdbx_seq_one_letter_code
_entity_poly.pdbx_strand_id
1 'polypeptide(L)'
;RYYSAFPGADPDEWLMLDDYKQMLDYAEWFREQNVIIIPHGSLVEYLGSDNFKELQVPTFGNRGILHWESSRERQRQWLLEGGCMMPKVIDDPHDIDGPVIVKYAGAKGGEGYFIARDYRDFKRNVKLEEEFTIQEYVLGCRYYLHFFFDPTASDGFQVRGKKSKEGQNLGRLELLSMDRRDESNVDEFYKLGSLRDLREMSLEPSFVVTGNQSVVIRESLLPKAFEMAEGTVAESFELEEGSRGMIGPFCLETIVTDKLEFRVFEI
;
A
#
# COMPACT_ATOMS: atom_id res chain seq x y z
N ARG A 1 15.94 -10.73 20.34
CA ARG A 1 14.75 -11.18 21.12
C ARG A 1 13.72 -11.94 20.27
N TYR A 2 13.57 -11.63 19.00
CA TYR A 2 12.63 -12.31 18.09
C TYR A 2 13.00 -13.78 17.85
N TYR A 3 14.28 -14.05 17.65
CA TYR A 3 14.78 -15.39 17.32
C TYR A 3 14.69 -16.37 18.48
N SER A 4 14.76 -15.89 19.73
CA SER A 4 14.60 -16.75 20.90
C SER A 4 13.20 -17.34 21.08
N ALA A 5 12.18 -16.76 20.39
CA ALA A 5 10.82 -17.27 20.40
C ALA A 5 10.57 -18.38 19.37
N PHE A 6 11.48 -18.58 18.41
CA PHE A 6 11.36 -19.53 17.31
C PHE A 6 12.60 -20.43 17.26
N PRO A 7 12.65 -21.55 18.02
CA PRO A 7 13.77 -22.47 18.01
C PRO A 7 14.06 -22.98 16.58
N GLY A 8 15.34 -22.89 16.18
CA GLY A 8 15.78 -23.24 14.82
C GLY A 8 15.69 -22.11 13.79
N ALA A 9 15.25 -20.92 14.19
CA ALA A 9 15.26 -19.72 13.35
C ALA A 9 16.42 -18.76 13.67
N ASP A 10 17.40 -19.22 14.43
CA ASP A 10 18.58 -18.41 14.74
C ASP A 10 19.38 -18.14 13.45
N PRO A 11 19.77 -16.90 13.19
CA PRO A 11 20.64 -16.60 12.05
C PRO A 11 22.05 -17.12 12.32
N ASP A 12 22.74 -17.54 11.25
CA ASP A 12 24.15 -17.96 11.32
C ASP A 12 25.06 -16.79 11.73
N GLU A 13 24.74 -15.60 11.20
CA GLU A 13 25.43 -14.35 11.51
C GLU A 13 24.42 -13.20 11.61
N TRP A 14 24.80 -12.15 12.32
CA TRP A 14 23.98 -10.94 12.41
C TRP A 14 24.85 -9.69 12.51
N LEU A 15 24.39 -8.66 11.84
CA LEU A 15 24.96 -7.33 11.85
C LEU A 15 23.96 -6.38 12.54
N MET A 16 24.38 -5.76 13.63
CA MET A 16 23.59 -4.74 14.31
C MET A 16 23.89 -3.38 13.69
N LEU A 17 22.85 -2.70 13.25
CA LEU A 17 22.90 -1.34 12.74
C LEU A 17 22.05 -0.45 13.64
N ASP A 18 22.53 0.74 13.96
CA ASP A 18 21.80 1.74 14.74
C ASP A 18 20.84 2.57 13.84
N ASP A 19 21.17 2.67 12.56
CA ASP A 19 20.39 3.38 11.56
C ASP A 19 20.40 2.60 10.23
N TYR A 20 19.28 2.60 9.50
CA TYR A 20 19.17 1.94 8.19
C TYR A 20 20.18 2.48 7.16
N LYS A 21 20.54 3.75 7.24
CA LYS A 21 21.49 4.37 6.29
C LYS A 21 22.91 3.78 6.41
N GLN A 22 23.26 3.22 7.56
CA GLN A 22 24.52 2.51 7.73
C GLN A 22 24.66 1.29 6.80
N MET A 23 23.55 0.78 6.24
CA MET A 23 23.62 -0.27 5.21
C MET A 23 24.45 0.15 3.99
N LEU A 24 24.50 1.44 3.68
CA LEU A 24 25.30 1.95 2.55
C LEU A 24 26.81 1.76 2.83
N ASP A 25 27.23 1.89 4.06
CA ASP A 25 28.63 1.69 4.48
C ASP A 25 29.06 0.23 4.32
N TYR A 26 28.09 -0.69 4.39
CA TYR A 26 28.30 -2.14 4.24
C TYR A 26 28.01 -2.67 2.83
N ALA A 27 27.68 -1.81 1.88
CA ALA A 27 27.25 -2.25 0.55
C ALA A 27 28.31 -3.10 -0.18
N GLU A 28 29.59 -2.78 -0.04
CA GLU A 28 30.69 -3.56 -0.61
C GLU A 28 30.78 -4.93 0.06
N TRP A 29 30.78 -4.97 1.37
CA TRP A 29 30.78 -6.22 2.14
C TRP A 29 29.56 -7.11 1.77
N PHE A 30 28.37 -6.56 1.63
CA PHE A 30 27.19 -7.34 1.18
C PHE A 30 27.42 -7.97 -0.20
N ARG A 31 28.05 -7.26 -1.13
CA ARG A 31 28.37 -7.82 -2.46
C ARG A 31 29.40 -8.92 -2.39
N GLU A 32 30.46 -8.75 -1.59
CA GLU A 32 31.50 -9.76 -1.37
C GLU A 32 30.95 -11.05 -0.76
N GLN A 33 29.97 -10.91 0.16
CA GLN A 33 29.32 -12.05 0.79
C GLN A 33 28.17 -12.65 -0.04
N ASN A 34 27.91 -12.15 -1.27
CA ASN A 34 26.80 -12.56 -2.12
C ASN A 34 25.42 -12.45 -1.44
N VAL A 35 25.21 -11.40 -0.66
CA VAL A 35 23.97 -11.17 0.07
C VAL A 35 22.83 -10.90 -0.90
N ILE A 36 21.66 -11.47 -0.61
CA ILE A 36 20.38 -11.12 -1.21
C ILE A 36 19.52 -10.47 -0.13
N ILE A 37 19.13 -9.22 -0.33
CA ILE A 37 18.27 -8.51 0.62
C ILE A 37 16.83 -8.96 0.41
N ILE A 38 16.18 -9.38 1.50
CA ILE A 38 14.73 -9.57 1.54
C ILE A 38 14.17 -8.33 2.25
N PRO A 39 13.57 -7.37 1.53
CA PRO A 39 13.16 -6.12 2.12
C PRO A 39 11.93 -6.31 3.00
N HIS A 40 11.90 -5.58 4.10
CA HIS A 40 10.70 -5.31 4.87
C HIS A 40 10.22 -3.90 4.52
N GLY A 41 8.91 -3.61 4.60
CA GLY A 41 8.36 -2.28 4.29
C GLY A 41 9.10 -1.13 4.98
N SER A 42 9.53 -1.33 6.23
CA SER A 42 10.34 -0.36 6.97
C SER A 42 11.70 -0.05 6.33
N LEU A 43 12.27 -0.96 5.55
CA LEU A 43 13.56 -0.73 4.90
C LEU A 43 13.48 0.44 3.92
N VAL A 44 12.46 0.46 3.07
CA VAL A 44 12.28 1.54 2.09
C VAL A 44 11.89 2.85 2.78
N GLU A 45 11.04 2.79 3.80
CA GLU A 45 10.62 3.96 4.59
C GLU A 45 11.80 4.67 5.27
N TYR A 46 12.70 3.94 5.91
CA TYR A 46 13.79 4.52 6.69
C TYR A 46 15.09 4.70 5.91
N LEU A 47 15.39 3.84 4.96
CA LEU A 47 16.55 4.00 4.09
C LEU A 47 16.30 5.05 2.99
N GLY A 48 15.07 5.11 2.48
CA GLY A 48 14.66 5.92 1.34
C GLY A 48 14.87 5.19 0.00
N SER A 49 14.01 5.47 -0.96
CA SER A 49 14.02 4.80 -2.28
C SER A 49 15.31 5.01 -3.06
N ASP A 50 15.89 6.21 -2.99
CA ASP A 50 17.12 6.54 -3.71
C ASP A 50 18.33 5.81 -3.12
N ASN A 51 18.49 5.86 -1.81
CA ASN A 51 19.53 5.12 -1.10
C ASN A 51 19.40 3.60 -1.33
N PHE A 52 18.17 3.09 -1.38
CA PHE A 52 17.94 1.67 -1.67
C PHE A 52 18.39 1.29 -3.07
N LYS A 53 18.23 2.18 -4.07
CA LYS A 53 18.78 2.00 -5.41
C LYS A 53 20.31 2.05 -5.43
N GLU A 54 20.90 3.01 -4.70
CA GLU A 54 22.36 3.19 -4.60
C GLU A 54 23.07 2.00 -3.97
N LEU A 55 22.38 1.25 -3.09
CA LEU A 55 22.95 0.11 -2.38
C LEU A 55 23.56 -0.95 -3.32
N GLN A 56 23.04 -1.08 -4.57
CA GLN A 56 23.58 -1.98 -5.60
C GLN A 56 23.80 -3.42 -5.13
N VAL A 57 22.98 -3.92 -4.21
CA VAL A 57 22.97 -5.29 -3.70
C VAL A 57 21.75 -6.01 -4.26
N PRO A 58 21.83 -7.27 -4.70
CA PRO A 58 20.68 -8.05 -5.12
C PRO A 58 19.55 -8.00 -4.10
N THR A 59 18.34 -7.76 -4.55
CA THR A 59 17.17 -7.61 -3.69
C THR A 59 16.03 -8.48 -4.20
N PHE A 60 15.41 -9.21 -3.29
CA PHE A 60 14.20 -9.95 -3.58
C PHE A 60 13.01 -9.00 -3.53
N GLY A 61 12.38 -8.74 -4.68
CA GLY A 61 11.21 -7.88 -4.79
C GLY A 61 11.41 -6.60 -5.61
N ASN A 62 10.53 -5.66 -5.40
CA ASN A 62 10.31 -4.49 -6.25
C ASN A 62 11.32 -3.35 -6.02
N ARG A 63 12.44 -3.38 -6.71
CA ARG A 63 13.44 -2.30 -6.61
C ARG A 63 13.23 -1.20 -7.64
N GLY A 64 12.89 -1.58 -8.86
CA GLY A 64 12.84 -0.66 -10.00
C GLY A 64 11.70 0.33 -9.99
N ILE A 65 10.59 0.00 -9.31
CA ILE A 65 9.36 0.79 -9.31
C ILE A 65 9.11 1.57 -8.00
N LEU A 66 10.02 1.52 -7.04
CA LEU A 66 9.84 2.18 -5.73
C LEU A 66 9.60 3.68 -5.82
N HIS A 67 10.12 4.35 -6.83
CA HIS A 67 9.88 5.78 -7.05
C HIS A 67 8.47 6.08 -7.57
N TRP A 68 7.78 5.08 -8.13
CA TRP A 68 6.37 5.17 -8.49
C TRP A 68 5.49 4.94 -7.25
N GLU A 69 5.81 3.95 -6.45
CA GLU A 69 5.11 3.65 -5.20
C GLU A 69 5.23 4.80 -4.19
N SER A 70 6.40 5.36 -4.01
CA SER A 70 6.66 6.42 -3.02
C SER A 70 6.04 7.80 -3.36
N SER A 71 5.59 8.00 -4.60
CA SER A 71 4.89 9.21 -5.03
C SER A 71 3.40 8.97 -5.14
N ARG A 72 2.59 9.66 -4.34
CA ARG A 72 1.11 9.51 -4.37
C ARG A 72 0.50 9.76 -5.75
N GLU A 73 1.01 10.75 -6.49
CA GLU A 73 0.54 11.06 -7.83
C GLU A 73 0.88 9.94 -8.81
N ARG A 74 2.14 9.51 -8.84
CA ARG A 74 2.61 8.42 -9.71
C ARG A 74 1.93 7.10 -9.38
N GLN A 75 1.82 6.77 -8.10
CA GLN A 75 1.12 5.57 -7.64
C GLN A 75 -0.34 5.58 -8.10
N ARG A 76 -1.02 6.73 -7.97
CA ARG A 76 -2.40 6.90 -8.44
C ARG A 76 -2.50 6.71 -9.95
N GLN A 77 -1.62 7.33 -10.72
CA GLN A 77 -1.56 7.17 -12.18
C GLN A 77 -1.40 5.70 -12.55
N TRP A 78 -0.41 5.04 -11.98
CA TRP A 78 -0.13 3.63 -12.19
C TRP A 78 -1.35 2.74 -11.92
N LEU A 79 -1.97 2.89 -10.76
CA LEU A 79 -3.14 2.09 -10.38
C LEU A 79 -4.34 2.33 -11.30
N LEU A 80 -4.59 3.58 -11.70
CA LEU A 80 -5.67 3.91 -12.65
C LEU A 80 -5.41 3.30 -14.03
N GLU A 81 -4.20 3.43 -14.57
CA GLU A 81 -3.80 2.84 -15.85
C GLU A 81 -3.78 1.31 -15.78
N GLY A 82 -3.48 0.76 -14.60
CA GLY A 82 -3.65 -0.65 -14.25
C GLY A 82 -5.10 -1.14 -14.20
N GLY A 83 -6.08 -0.24 -14.33
CA GLY A 83 -7.52 -0.57 -14.32
C GLY A 83 -8.13 -0.68 -12.92
N CYS A 84 -7.43 -0.20 -11.89
CA CYS A 84 -7.99 -0.10 -10.55
C CYS A 84 -8.98 1.06 -10.47
N MET A 85 -10.12 0.83 -9.83
CA MET A 85 -11.00 1.91 -9.41
C MET A 85 -10.45 2.54 -8.14
N MET A 86 -10.32 3.86 -8.13
CA MET A 86 -9.79 4.60 -6.98
C MET A 86 -10.81 5.61 -6.45
N PRO A 87 -10.72 6.03 -5.19
CA PRO A 87 -11.51 7.14 -4.68
C PRO A 87 -11.33 8.39 -5.57
N LYS A 88 -12.43 9.09 -5.87
CA LYS A 88 -12.39 10.29 -6.70
C LYS A 88 -11.59 11.40 -6.00
N VAL A 89 -10.72 12.07 -6.74
CA VAL A 89 -10.09 13.32 -6.31
C VAL A 89 -11.00 14.48 -6.71
N ILE A 90 -11.12 15.48 -5.85
CA ILE A 90 -11.93 16.67 -6.04
C ILE A 90 -10.97 17.86 -6.11
N ASP A 91 -10.85 18.45 -7.29
CA ASP A 91 -9.92 19.54 -7.55
C ASP A 91 -10.47 20.88 -7.05
N ASP A 92 -11.77 21.14 -7.25
CA ASP A 92 -12.44 22.33 -6.72
C ASP A 92 -13.23 21.98 -5.44
N PRO A 93 -12.90 22.58 -4.29
CA PRO A 93 -13.64 22.34 -3.05
C PRO A 93 -15.16 22.66 -3.14
N HIS A 94 -15.57 23.48 -4.09
CA HIS A 94 -16.99 23.78 -4.32
C HIS A 94 -17.77 22.59 -4.89
N ASP A 95 -17.08 21.62 -5.48
CA ASP A 95 -17.65 20.38 -6.01
C ASP A 95 -17.86 19.29 -4.94
N ILE A 96 -17.61 19.63 -3.65
CA ILE A 96 -17.86 18.70 -2.54
C ILE A 96 -19.38 18.53 -2.39
N ASP A 97 -19.88 17.37 -2.82
CA ASP A 97 -21.28 16.98 -2.79
C ASP A 97 -21.61 15.88 -1.74
N GLY A 98 -20.61 15.44 -0.97
CA GLY A 98 -20.73 14.41 0.05
C GLY A 98 -19.52 14.37 1.00
N PRO A 99 -19.40 13.33 1.82
CA PRO A 99 -18.24 13.18 2.71
C PRO A 99 -16.93 13.04 1.94
N VAL A 100 -15.92 13.78 2.38
CA VAL A 100 -14.57 13.77 1.82
C VAL A 100 -13.51 13.60 2.90
N ILE A 101 -12.38 13.03 2.52
CA ILE A 101 -11.16 13.04 3.33
C ILE A 101 -10.20 14.07 2.74
N VAL A 102 -9.71 14.96 3.56
CA VAL A 102 -8.72 15.98 3.23
C VAL A 102 -7.39 15.54 3.82
N LYS A 103 -6.40 15.30 2.97
CA LYS A 103 -5.07 14.80 3.36
C LYS A 103 -4.05 15.89 3.11
N TYR A 104 -3.32 16.28 4.14
CA TYR A 104 -2.19 17.22 4.02
C TYR A 104 -0.93 16.53 3.50
N ALA A 105 -0.01 17.31 2.97
CA ALA A 105 1.30 16.80 2.57
C ALA A 105 1.99 16.11 3.77
N GLY A 106 2.53 14.91 3.54
CA GLY A 106 3.16 14.12 4.62
C GLY A 106 2.19 13.39 5.55
N ALA A 107 0.87 13.42 5.31
CA ALA A 107 -0.08 12.64 6.10
C ALA A 107 0.22 11.14 5.99
N LYS A 108 0.43 10.49 7.14
CA LYS A 108 0.72 9.04 7.25
C LYS A 108 0.35 8.51 8.63
N GLY A 109 0.20 7.19 8.73
CA GLY A 109 0.02 6.52 10.03
C GLY A 109 -1.25 6.93 10.79
N GLY A 110 -2.27 7.42 10.09
CA GLY A 110 -3.51 7.88 10.72
C GLY A 110 -3.51 9.35 11.15
N GLU A 111 -2.46 10.11 10.83
CA GLU A 111 -2.35 11.53 11.15
C GLU A 111 -2.24 12.39 9.88
N GLY A 112 -2.46 13.71 10.02
CA GLY A 112 -2.35 14.68 8.94
C GLY A 112 -3.51 14.68 7.96
N TYR A 113 -4.71 14.27 8.40
CA TYR A 113 -5.94 14.36 7.62
C TYR A 113 -7.15 14.70 8.50
N PHE A 114 -8.24 15.12 7.86
CA PHE A 114 -9.55 15.22 8.51
C PHE A 114 -10.66 14.81 7.53
N ILE A 115 -11.83 14.48 8.10
CA ILE A 115 -13.03 14.15 7.32
C ILE A 115 -13.97 15.35 7.38
N ALA A 116 -14.41 15.81 6.21
CA ALA A 116 -15.43 16.81 6.07
C ALA A 116 -16.71 16.20 5.49
N ARG A 117 -17.85 16.54 6.07
CA ARG A 117 -19.17 16.02 5.64
C ARG A 117 -19.68 16.72 4.38
N ASP A 118 -19.32 17.99 4.23
CA ASP A 118 -19.74 18.88 3.17
C ASP A 118 -18.74 20.05 3.02
N TYR A 119 -18.97 20.91 2.04
CA TYR A 119 -18.13 22.10 1.80
C TYR A 119 -18.04 23.04 3.00
N ARG A 120 -19.10 23.19 3.82
CA ARG A 120 -19.08 24.06 5.02
C ARG A 120 -18.15 23.50 6.08
N ASP A 121 -18.21 22.20 6.28
CA ASP A 121 -17.33 21.48 7.21
C ASP A 121 -15.86 21.55 6.76
N PHE A 122 -15.63 21.36 5.46
CA PHE A 122 -14.33 21.54 4.83
C PHE A 122 -13.77 22.95 5.11
N LYS A 123 -14.53 23.98 4.76
CA LYS A 123 -14.11 25.40 4.92
C LYS A 123 -13.79 25.77 6.37
N ARG A 124 -14.43 25.12 7.35
CA ARG A 124 -14.20 25.38 8.77
C ARG A 124 -12.90 24.79 9.28
N ASN A 125 -12.49 23.65 8.72
CA ASN A 125 -11.42 22.83 9.27
C ASN A 125 -10.14 22.85 8.42
N VAL A 126 -10.20 23.31 7.16
CA VAL A 126 -9.04 23.34 6.27
C VAL A 126 -8.01 24.38 6.70
N LYS A 127 -6.76 23.99 6.64
CA LYS A 127 -5.59 24.88 6.80
C LYS A 127 -5.10 25.21 5.40
N LEU A 128 -5.48 26.40 4.91
CA LEU A 128 -5.18 26.83 3.53
C LEU A 128 -3.69 27.11 3.29
N GLU A 129 -2.91 27.25 4.34
CA GLU A 129 -1.45 27.44 4.30
C GLU A 129 -0.68 26.13 4.06
N GLU A 130 -1.33 24.97 4.24
CA GLU A 130 -0.75 23.67 3.99
C GLU A 130 -1.23 23.13 2.64
N GLU A 131 -0.37 22.41 1.93
CA GLU A 131 -0.75 21.68 0.72
C GLU A 131 -1.63 20.49 1.09
N PHE A 132 -2.75 20.34 0.40
CA PHE A 132 -3.70 19.26 0.67
C PHE A 132 -4.32 18.69 -0.61
N THR A 133 -4.86 17.48 -0.47
CA THR A 133 -5.67 16.80 -1.49
C THR A 133 -7.03 16.47 -0.91
N ILE A 134 -8.10 16.78 -1.66
CA ILE A 134 -9.47 16.39 -1.31
C ILE A 134 -9.82 15.11 -2.06
N GLN A 135 -10.31 14.13 -1.34
CA GLN A 135 -10.65 12.82 -1.91
C GLN A 135 -12.01 12.36 -1.38
N GLU A 136 -12.78 11.69 -2.22
CA GLU A 136 -13.99 11.00 -1.82
C GLU A 136 -13.76 10.15 -0.57
N TYR A 137 -14.63 10.25 0.42
CA TYR A 137 -14.62 9.36 1.57
C TYR A 137 -15.43 8.12 1.26
N VAL A 138 -14.75 7.07 0.89
CA VAL A 138 -15.38 5.79 0.54
C VAL A 138 -15.81 5.03 1.79
N LEU A 139 -17.10 4.72 1.89
CA LEU A 139 -17.64 3.86 2.96
C LEU A 139 -17.57 2.40 2.52
N GLY A 140 -17.01 1.56 3.36
CA GLY A 140 -16.91 0.13 3.11
C GLY A 140 -15.98 -0.59 4.07
N CYS A 141 -15.74 -1.86 3.80
CA CYS A 141 -14.80 -2.69 4.54
C CYS A 141 -13.41 -2.59 3.93
N ARG A 142 -12.40 -2.31 4.75
CA ARG A 142 -11.00 -2.32 4.30
C ARG A 142 -10.48 -3.75 4.25
N TYR A 143 -9.84 -4.08 3.13
CA TYR A 143 -9.12 -5.33 2.93
C TYR A 143 -7.76 -5.07 2.31
N TYR A 144 -6.76 -5.75 2.83
CA TYR A 144 -5.38 -5.72 2.38
C TYR A 144 -5.12 -7.03 1.65
N LEU A 145 -4.95 -6.95 0.32
CA LEU A 145 -4.81 -8.11 -0.55
C LEU A 145 -3.34 -8.32 -0.87
N HIS A 146 -2.74 -9.34 -0.29
CA HIS A 146 -1.31 -9.65 -0.44
C HIS A 146 -1.10 -10.62 -1.59
N PHE A 147 -0.45 -10.14 -2.62
CA PHE A 147 -0.11 -10.93 -3.80
C PHE A 147 1.39 -11.17 -3.90
N PHE A 148 1.73 -12.15 -4.71
CA PHE A 148 3.10 -12.44 -5.13
C PHE A 148 3.13 -12.59 -6.65
N PHE A 149 4.03 -11.88 -7.30
CA PHE A 149 4.25 -11.99 -8.72
C PHE A 149 5.60 -12.65 -9.01
N ASP A 150 5.57 -13.79 -9.73
CA ASP A 150 6.74 -14.52 -10.20
C ASP A 150 6.86 -14.40 -11.72
N PRO A 151 7.80 -13.60 -12.24
CA PRO A 151 7.99 -13.41 -13.68
C PRO A 151 8.60 -14.63 -14.36
N THR A 152 9.10 -15.62 -13.61
CA THR A 152 9.76 -16.82 -14.14
C THR A 152 8.82 -18.01 -14.31
N ALA A 153 7.68 -17.98 -13.64
CA ALA A 153 6.72 -19.07 -13.69
C ALA A 153 5.82 -19.01 -14.92
N SER A 154 5.46 -20.18 -15.45
CA SER A 154 4.63 -20.33 -16.66
C SER A 154 3.29 -21.04 -16.43
N ASP A 155 2.98 -21.41 -15.19
CA ASP A 155 1.77 -22.10 -14.78
C ASP A 155 0.94 -21.25 -13.78
N GLY A 156 -0.26 -21.66 -13.47
CA GLY A 156 -1.17 -20.97 -12.56
C GLY A 156 -1.88 -19.77 -13.21
N PHE A 157 -2.23 -18.75 -12.40
CA PHE A 157 -2.88 -17.54 -12.89
C PHE A 157 -1.86 -16.64 -13.58
N GLN A 158 -2.00 -16.50 -14.91
CA GLN A 158 -1.02 -15.82 -15.75
C GLN A 158 -1.33 -14.35 -15.94
N VAL A 159 -0.35 -13.49 -15.69
CA VAL A 159 -0.41 -12.06 -16.01
C VAL A 159 -0.11 -11.85 -17.50
N ARG A 160 -0.96 -11.10 -18.19
CA ARG A 160 -0.83 -10.80 -19.61
C ARG A 160 -0.43 -9.35 -19.86
N GLY A 161 0.54 -9.16 -20.75
CA GLY A 161 0.94 -7.83 -21.21
C GLY A 161 -0.17 -7.12 -22.00
N LYS A 162 -0.38 -5.84 -21.76
CA LYS A 162 -1.47 -5.05 -22.39
C LYS A 162 -1.24 -4.76 -23.86
N LYS A 163 0.01 -4.58 -24.29
CA LYS A 163 0.36 -4.09 -25.64
C LYS A 163 0.61 -5.17 -26.69
N SER A 164 0.66 -6.43 -26.30
CA SER A 164 0.88 -7.53 -27.23
C SER A 164 -0.43 -8.02 -27.84
N LYS A 165 -0.51 -8.07 -29.16
CA LYS A 165 -1.68 -8.62 -29.89
C LYS A 165 -1.96 -10.10 -29.56
N GLU A 166 -0.96 -10.81 -29.05
CA GLU A 166 -1.03 -12.23 -28.68
C GLU A 166 -1.03 -12.47 -27.16
N GLY A 167 -1.04 -11.39 -26.34
CA GLY A 167 -1.03 -11.48 -24.89
C GLY A 167 0.25 -12.12 -24.34
N GLN A 168 1.39 -11.42 -24.45
CA GLN A 168 2.65 -11.88 -23.87
C GLN A 168 2.45 -12.27 -22.41
N ASN A 169 2.86 -13.48 -22.06
CA ASN A 169 2.87 -13.93 -20.67
C ASN A 169 4.01 -13.24 -19.93
N LEU A 170 3.66 -12.49 -18.89
CA LEU A 170 4.62 -11.77 -18.03
C LEU A 170 5.08 -12.61 -16.83
N GLY A 171 4.34 -13.65 -16.46
CA GLY A 171 4.60 -14.50 -15.31
C GLY A 171 3.33 -14.92 -14.58
N ARG A 172 3.49 -15.47 -13.37
CA ARG A 172 2.42 -15.97 -12.53
C ARG A 172 2.11 -15.05 -11.36
N LEU A 173 0.82 -14.86 -11.10
CA LEU A 173 0.30 -14.14 -9.95
C LEU A 173 -0.32 -15.11 -8.94
N GLU A 174 0.02 -14.94 -7.67
CA GLU A 174 -0.53 -15.70 -6.56
C GLU A 174 -1.12 -14.76 -5.52
N LEU A 175 -2.27 -15.12 -4.95
CA LEU A 175 -2.83 -14.47 -3.77
C LEU A 175 -2.32 -15.22 -2.54
N LEU A 176 -1.48 -14.57 -1.73
CA LEU A 176 -0.84 -15.19 -0.57
C LEU A 176 -1.76 -15.15 0.66
N SER A 177 -2.36 -14.00 0.91
CA SER A 177 -3.20 -13.78 2.08
C SER A 177 -4.06 -12.54 1.90
N MET A 178 -5.00 -12.40 2.82
CA MET A 178 -5.79 -11.19 2.98
C MET A 178 -5.90 -10.88 4.46
N ASP A 179 -5.80 -9.62 4.81
CA ASP A 179 -6.01 -9.18 6.17
C ASP A 179 -6.87 -7.93 6.28
N ARG A 180 -7.24 -7.64 7.50
CA ARG A 180 -7.84 -6.42 7.97
C ARG A 180 -7.01 -5.89 9.13
N ARG A 181 -6.74 -4.60 9.16
CA ARG A 181 -5.99 -3.97 10.24
C ARG A 181 -6.89 -3.67 11.44
N ASP A 182 -6.38 -3.94 12.64
CA ASP A 182 -6.95 -3.45 13.88
C ASP A 182 -6.37 -2.07 14.17
N GLU A 183 -7.23 -1.07 14.22
CA GLU A 183 -6.82 0.31 14.46
C GLU A 183 -7.14 0.69 15.91
N SER A 184 -6.14 1.05 16.68
CA SER A 184 -6.08 1.29 18.13
C SER A 184 -7.42 1.42 18.88
N ASN A 185 -7.95 2.64 19.01
CA ASN A 185 -9.20 2.83 19.75
C ASN A 185 -10.47 2.94 18.86
N VAL A 186 -10.31 2.99 17.53
CA VAL A 186 -11.47 3.15 16.64
C VAL A 186 -12.43 1.96 16.71
N ASP A 187 -11.92 0.76 16.97
CA ASP A 187 -12.77 -0.43 17.15
C ASP A 187 -13.67 -0.31 18.39
N GLU A 188 -13.24 0.38 19.43
CA GLU A 188 -14.06 0.66 20.61
C GLU A 188 -15.22 1.63 20.28
N PHE A 189 -14.99 2.59 19.36
CA PHE A 189 -16.05 3.47 18.87
C PHE A 189 -17.20 2.69 18.23
N TYR A 190 -16.88 1.63 17.48
CA TYR A 190 -17.92 0.73 16.93
C TYR A 190 -18.66 -0.05 18.02
N LYS A 191 -17.98 -0.52 19.04
CA LYS A 191 -18.57 -1.28 20.15
C LYS A 191 -19.49 -0.42 21.01
N LEU A 192 -19.12 0.83 21.26
CA LEU A 192 -19.90 1.77 22.07
C LEU A 192 -21.12 2.36 21.32
N GLY A 193 -21.25 2.06 20.02
CA GLY A 193 -22.45 2.34 19.23
C GLY A 193 -22.77 3.81 18.95
N SER A 194 -22.00 4.76 19.49
CA SER A 194 -22.27 6.18 19.31
C SER A 194 -20.99 7.01 19.37
N LEU A 195 -20.62 7.57 18.22
CA LEU A 195 -19.56 8.61 18.13
C LEU A 195 -19.89 9.85 18.96
N ARG A 196 -21.16 10.08 19.26
CA ARG A 196 -21.62 11.22 20.06
C ARG A 196 -21.17 11.07 21.51
N ASP A 197 -21.38 9.90 22.10
CA ASP A 197 -21.04 9.63 23.50
C ASP A 197 -19.54 9.77 23.74
N LEU A 198 -18.73 9.36 22.77
CA LEU A 198 -17.28 9.45 22.85
C LEU A 198 -16.77 10.88 22.76
N ARG A 199 -17.38 11.70 21.90
CA ARG A 199 -17.08 13.14 21.85
C ARG A 199 -17.48 13.86 23.14
N GLU A 200 -18.60 13.48 23.75
CA GLU A 200 -19.02 13.97 25.06
C GLU A 200 -18.01 13.58 26.16
N MET A 201 -17.34 12.44 26.01
CA MET A 201 -16.24 11.99 26.88
C MET A 201 -14.87 12.60 26.50
N SER A 202 -14.82 13.51 25.53
CA SER A 202 -13.56 14.09 25.01
C SER A 202 -12.55 13.05 24.50
N LEU A 203 -13.03 11.94 23.96
CA LEU A 203 -12.21 10.91 23.34
C LEU A 203 -12.14 11.16 21.84
N GLU A 204 -10.93 11.17 21.30
CA GLU A 204 -10.67 11.28 19.86
C GLU A 204 -10.37 9.91 19.25
N PRO A 205 -10.89 9.62 18.04
CA PRO A 205 -10.55 8.38 17.35
C PRO A 205 -9.09 8.35 16.96
N SER A 206 -8.45 7.20 17.17
CA SER A 206 -7.08 6.93 16.75
C SER A 206 -7.07 5.77 15.76
N PHE A 207 -6.32 5.94 14.67
CA PHE A 207 -6.20 4.99 13.57
C PHE A 207 -4.82 4.33 13.50
N VAL A 208 -4.10 4.34 14.62
CA VAL A 208 -2.79 3.65 14.71
C VAL A 208 -3.02 2.15 14.61
N VAL A 209 -2.38 1.52 13.63
CA VAL A 209 -2.47 0.06 13.44
C VAL A 209 -1.76 -0.65 14.58
N THR A 210 -2.51 -1.48 15.29
CA THR A 210 -2.03 -2.26 16.45
C THR A 210 -1.93 -3.76 16.16
N GLY A 211 -2.51 -4.24 15.09
CA GLY A 211 -2.50 -5.64 14.69
C GLY A 211 -3.17 -5.88 13.35
N ASN A 212 -3.08 -7.10 12.87
CA ASN A 212 -3.72 -7.57 11.66
C ASN A 212 -4.52 -8.84 11.94
N GLN A 213 -5.71 -8.91 11.38
CA GLN A 213 -6.55 -10.11 11.39
C GLN A 213 -6.60 -10.74 10.01
N SER A 214 -6.21 -11.99 9.89
CA SER A 214 -6.42 -12.76 8.66
C SER A 214 -7.90 -12.90 8.37
N VAL A 215 -8.30 -12.59 7.15
CA VAL A 215 -9.69 -12.66 6.70
C VAL A 215 -9.81 -13.39 5.36
N VAL A 216 -11.04 -13.77 5.02
CA VAL A 216 -11.39 -14.28 3.69
C VAL A 216 -12.51 -13.41 3.14
N ILE A 217 -12.32 -12.84 1.96
CA ILE A 217 -13.39 -12.12 1.26
C ILE A 217 -14.38 -13.11 0.61
N ARG A 218 -15.54 -12.60 0.21
CA ARG A 218 -16.48 -13.40 -0.57
C ARG A 218 -15.81 -13.95 -1.82
N GLU A 219 -16.02 -15.24 -2.09
CA GLU A 219 -15.47 -15.91 -3.28
C GLU A 219 -15.79 -15.17 -4.58
N SER A 220 -17.01 -14.61 -4.70
CA SER A 220 -17.43 -13.84 -5.87
C SER A 220 -16.61 -12.56 -6.13
N LEU A 221 -15.83 -12.09 -5.17
CA LEU A 221 -14.95 -10.93 -5.31
C LEU A 221 -13.54 -11.30 -5.80
N LEU A 222 -13.15 -12.58 -5.70
CA LEU A 222 -11.81 -13.01 -6.08
C LEU A 222 -11.46 -12.72 -7.54
N PRO A 223 -12.33 -12.95 -8.54
CA PRO A 223 -12.01 -12.62 -9.93
C PRO A 223 -11.64 -11.16 -10.12
N LYS A 224 -12.35 -10.24 -9.44
CA LYS A 224 -12.06 -8.80 -9.53
C LYS A 224 -10.77 -8.44 -8.80
N ALA A 225 -10.48 -9.08 -7.67
CA ALA A 225 -9.22 -8.90 -6.96
C ALA A 225 -8.01 -9.29 -7.83
N PHE A 226 -8.10 -10.43 -8.52
CA PHE A 226 -7.06 -10.86 -9.47
C PHE A 226 -6.96 -9.94 -10.69
N GLU A 227 -8.10 -9.49 -11.26
CA GLU A 227 -8.10 -8.56 -12.38
C GLU A 227 -7.36 -7.25 -12.05
N MET A 228 -7.60 -6.69 -10.86
CA MET A 228 -6.91 -5.47 -10.40
C MET A 228 -5.41 -5.72 -10.22
N ALA A 229 -5.05 -6.82 -9.57
CA ALA A 229 -3.64 -7.17 -9.34
C ALA A 229 -2.91 -7.50 -10.66
N GLU A 230 -3.56 -8.22 -11.59
CA GLU A 230 -3.05 -8.47 -12.93
C GLU A 230 -2.79 -7.16 -13.69
N GLY A 231 -3.77 -6.25 -13.69
CA GLY A 231 -3.64 -4.96 -14.35
C GLY A 231 -2.54 -4.09 -13.75
N THR A 232 -2.40 -4.09 -12.43
CA THR A 232 -1.34 -3.38 -11.71
C THR A 232 0.05 -3.92 -12.07
N VAL A 233 0.20 -5.24 -12.11
CA VAL A 233 1.46 -5.89 -12.54
C VAL A 233 1.75 -5.59 -14.00
N ALA A 234 0.78 -5.79 -14.89
CA ALA A 234 0.95 -5.55 -16.33
C ALA A 234 1.36 -4.11 -16.62
N GLU A 235 0.74 -3.13 -15.94
CA GLU A 235 1.09 -1.71 -16.09
C GLU A 235 2.50 -1.40 -15.58
N SER A 236 2.96 -2.09 -14.55
CA SER A 236 4.30 -1.86 -14.00
C SER A 236 5.44 -2.03 -15.02
N PHE A 237 5.21 -2.80 -16.08
CA PHE A 237 6.17 -2.96 -17.20
C PHE A 237 6.13 -1.83 -18.21
N GLU A 238 5.12 -0.97 -18.15
CA GLU A 238 4.85 0.10 -19.10
C GLU A 238 5.12 1.51 -18.53
N LEU A 239 5.44 1.61 -17.23
CA LEU A 239 5.57 2.88 -16.51
C LEU A 239 6.66 3.80 -17.08
N GLU A 240 7.76 3.22 -17.58
CA GLU A 240 8.87 3.94 -18.20
C GLU A 240 9.62 3.03 -19.18
N GLU A 241 10.35 3.63 -20.10
CA GLU A 241 11.14 2.88 -21.05
C GLU A 241 12.20 2.03 -20.33
N GLY A 242 12.21 0.71 -20.63
CA GLY A 242 13.10 -0.24 -19.99
C GLY A 242 12.70 -0.70 -18.59
N SER A 243 11.48 -0.36 -18.15
CA SER A 243 10.96 -0.90 -16.88
C SER A 243 10.99 -2.42 -16.88
N ARG A 244 11.49 -2.99 -15.78
CA ARG A 244 11.47 -4.45 -15.55
C ARG A 244 10.20 -4.89 -14.83
N GLY A 245 9.27 -3.98 -14.61
CA GLY A 245 8.04 -4.22 -13.88
C GLY A 245 8.25 -4.55 -12.40
N MET A 246 7.17 -4.96 -11.76
CA MET A 246 7.24 -5.42 -10.38
C MET A 246 7.57 -6.92 -10.31
N ILE A 247 8.19 -7.31 -9.21
CA ILE A 247 8.61 -8.69 -8.91
C ILE A 247 8.39 -8.93 -7.42
N GLY A 248 7.88 -10.12 -7.06
CA GLY A 248 7.76 -10.54 -5.67
C GLY A 248 6.48 -10.06 -4.98
N PRO A 249 6.51 -9.86 -3.66
CA PRO A 249 5.33 -9.53 -2.88
C PRO A 249 4.90 -8.08 -3.06
N PHE A 250 3.59 -7.87 -3.08
CA PHE A 250 2.97 -6.55 -3.01
C PHE A 250 1.59 -6.65 -2.36
N CYS A 251 1.07 -5.52 -1.91
CA CYS A 251 -0.22 -5.44 -1.28
C CYS A 251 -1.08 -4.38 -1.98
N LEU A 252 -2.30 -4.73 -2.37
CA LEU A 252 -3.31 -3.75 -2.76
C LEU A 252 -4.15 -3.41 -1.54
N GLU A 253 -4.09 -2.16 -1.11
CA GLU A 253 -4.91 -1.62 -0.02
C GLU A 253 -6.26 -1.18 -0.58
N THR A 254 -7.32 -1.83 -0.13
CA THR A 254 -8.64 -1.70 -0.76
C THR A 254 -9.76 -1.40 0.22
N ILE A 255 -10.83 -0.79 -0.29
CA ILE A 255 -12.13 -0.68 0.37
C ILE A 255 -13.15 -1.39 -0.52
N VAL A 256 -13.94 -2.29 0.06
CA VAL A 256 -15.08 -2.91 -0.61
C VAL A 256 -16.36 -2.24 -0.12
N THR A 257 -17.10 -1.62 -1.05
CA THR A 257 -18.35 -0.92 -0.75
C THR A 257 -19.51 -1.89 -0.53
N ASP A 258 -20.66 -1.37 -0.09
CA ASP A 258 -21.93 -2.12 0.02
C ASP A 258 -22.45 -2.64 -1.33
N LYS A 259 -21.99 -2.06 -2.44
CA LYS A 259 -22.26 -2.53 -3.81
C LYS A 259 -21.29 -3.62 -4.28
N LEU A 260 -20.42 -4.10 -3.39
CA LEU A 260 -19.36 -5.07 -3.69
C LEU A 260 -18.35 -4.58 -4.74
N GLU A 261 -18.11 -3.28 -4.78
CA GLU A 261 -17.13 -2.65 -5.64
C GLU A 261 -15.84 -2.37 -4.84
N PHE A 262 -14.70 -2.65 -5.45
CA PHE A 262 -13.40 -2.27 -4.90
C PHE A 262 -13.08 -0.81 -5.18
N ARG A 263 -12.43 -0.17 -4.22
CA ARG A 263 -11.69 1.09 -4.38
C ARG A 263 -10.29 0.86 -3.84
N VAL A 264 -9.30 0.86 -4.73
CA VAL A 264 -7.88 0.77 -4.34
C VAL A 264 -7.42 2.16 -3.95
N PHE A 265 -6.74 2.29 -2.83
CA PHE A 265 -6.26 3.59 -2.37
C PHE A 265 -4.74 3.64 -2.17
N GLU A 266 -4.07 2.47 -2.16
CA GLU A 266 -2.62 2.36 -1.99
C GLU A 266 -2.11 0.99 -2.48
N ILE A 267 -0.82 0.90 -2.81
CA ILE A 267 -0.09 -0.32 -3.12
C ILE A 267 1.21 -0.38 -2.33
#